data_43cda6b3492a7534027a2dd7511de301
#
_entry.id   43cda6b3492a7534027a2dd7511de301
#
_cell.length_a   1.000
_cell.length_b   1.000
_cell.length_c   1.000
_cell.angle_alpha   90.00
_cell.angle_beta   90.00
_cell.angle_gamma   90.00
#
_symmetry.space_group_name_H-M   'P 1'
#
loop_
_entity.id
_entity.type
_entity.pdbx_description
1 polymer ?
#
loop_
_entity_poly.entity_id
_entity_poly.type
_entity_poly.pdbx_seq_one_letter_code
_entity_poly.pdbx_strand_id
1 'polypeptide(L)'
;MNETITLLPHALPTCASARLALFAMRRMGAHGLADARASHAMFTAFGQGFRRPLVLMRTLMAELASTAAGTIAIAPCCCPRMTPAEQVLLAILARIHDAPDTAQLLMADLLGVRRVESTLMAAAAVSAAFADEGRPIG
;
A
#
# COMPACT_ATOMS: atom_id res chain seq x y z
N MET A 1 13.34 -6.21 -19.92
CA MET A 1 13.12 -5.32 -18.77
C MET A 1 12.26 -4.14 -19.14
N ASN A 2 12.71 -3.34 -20.12
CA ASN A 2 11.95 -2.15 -20.53
C ASN A 2 10.57 -2.50 -21.07
N GLU A 3 10.44 -3.63 -21.76
CA GLU A 3 9.16 -4.07 -22.29
C GLU A 3 8.15 -4.35 -21.19
N THR A 4 8.58 -4.96 -20.07
CA THR A 4 7.72 -5.22 -18.93
C THR A 4 7.19 -3.93 -18.34
N ILE A 5 8.06 -2.93 -18.18
CA ILE A 5 7.69 -1.61 -17.65
C ILE A 5 6.69 -0.91 -18.58
N THR A 6 6.92 -0.94 -19.88
CA THR A 6 6.02 -0.29 -20.86
C THR A 6 4.66 -0.97 -20.95
N LEU A 7 4.57 -2.25 -20.59
CA LEU A 7 3.31 -2.99 -20.61
C LEU A 7 2.47 -2.79 -19.35
N LEU A 8 3.03 -2.22 -18.28
CA LEU A 8 2.24 -1.92 -17.07
C LEU A 8 1.20 -0.85 -17.39
N PRO A 9 -0.09 -1.13 -17.11
CA PRO A 9 -1.18 -0.29 -17.61
C PRO A 9 -1.43 0.98 -16.80
N HIS A 10 -0.92 1.06 -15.56
CA HIS A 10 -1.32 2.10 -14.64
C HIS A 10 -0.22 3.14 -14.43
N ALA A 11 -0.58 4.42 -14.57
CA ALA A 11 0.32 5.52 -14.22
C ALA A 11 0.45 5.61 -12.71
N LEU A 12 1.57 6.22 -12.24
CA LEU A 12 1.74 6.54 -10.84
C LEU A 12 0.60 7.43 -10.35
N PRO A 13 0.20 7.33 -9.06
CA PRO A 13 -0.86 8.17 -8.55
C PRO A 13 -0.43 9.65 -8.52
N THR A 14 -1.41 10.56 -8.68
CA THR A 14 -1.16 12.00 -8.58
C THR A 14 -1.18 12.49 -7.14
N CYS A 15 -1.89 11.80 -6.26
CA CYS A 15 -1.97 12.12 -4.83
C CYS A 15 -0.63 11.84 -4.15
N ALA A 16 -0.08 12.85 -3.47
CA ALA A 16 1.22 12.72 -2.79
C ALA A 16 1.20 11.65 -1.70
N SER A 17 0.08 11.52 -0.97
CA SER A 17 -0.07 10.49 0.07
C SER A 17 -0.10 9.09 -0.51
N ALA A 18 -0.77 8.91 -1.65
CA ALA A 18 -0.79 7.63 -2.35
C ALA A 18 0.61 7.27 -2.87
N ARG A 19 1.36 8.25 -3.38
CA ARG A 19 2.75 8.03 -3.80
C ARG A 19 3.64 7.62 -2.64
N LEU A 20 3.45 8.24 -1.49
CA LEU A 20 4.19 7.88 -0.29
C LEU A 20 3.89 6.44 0.14
N ALA A 21 2.61 6.08 0.17
CA ALA A 21 2.21 4.72 0.51
C ALA A 21 2.80 3.71 -0.48
N LEU A 22 2.75 4.01 -1.77
CA LEU A 22 3.32 3.16 -2.81
C LEU A 22 4.83 3.01 -2.63
N PHE A 23 5.55 4.09 -2.37
CA PHE A 23 6.98 4.04 -2.14
C PHE A 23 7.32 3.14 -0.95
N ALA A 24 6.62 3.32 0.17
CA ALA A 24 6.83 2.50 1.36
C ALA A 24 6.57 1.02 1.08
N MET A 25 5.47 0.70 0.40
CA MET A 25 5.14 -0.68 0.04
C MET A 25 6.21 -1.31 -0.84
N ARG A 26 6.71 -0.59 -1.83
CA ARG A 26 7.76 -1.07 -2.71
C ARG A 26 9.07 -1.33 -1.97
N ARG A 27 9.45 -0.40 -1.09
CA ARG A 27 10.67 -0.56 -0.29
C ARG A 27 10.58 -1.74 0.66
N MET A 28 9.45 -1.86 1.37
CA MET A 28 9.23 -2.96 2.31
C MET A 28 9.15 -4.31 1.59
N GLY A 29 8.51 -4.34 0.42
CA GLY A 29 8.39 -5.55 -0.36
C GLY A 29 9.73 -6.05 -0.90
N ALA A 30 10.62 -5.14 -1.28
CA ALA A 30 11.93 -5.49 -1.85
C ALA A 30 13.01 -5.70 -0.79
N HIS A 31 12.97 -4.94 0.32
CA HIS A 31 14.08 -4.87 1.28
C HIS A 31 13.70 -5.23 2.71
N GLY A 32 12.43 -5.54 2.97
CA GLY A 32 11.95 -5.92 4.29
C GLY A 32 11.25 -4.81 5.03
N LEU A 33 10.46 -5.20 6.04
CA LEU A 33 9.59 -4.28 6.78
C LEU A 33 10.35 -3.17 7.51
N ALA A 34 11.59 -3.43 7.88
CA ALA A 34 12.43 -2.48 8.61
C ALA A 34 13.27 -1.57 7.70
N ASP A 35 12.97 -1.53 6.40
CA ASP A 35 13.73 -0.74 5.44
C ASP A 35 13.87 0.72 5.89
N ALA A 36 15.12 1.19 5.93
CA ALA A 36 15.43 2.53 6.45
C ALA A 36 14.91 3.65 5.54
N ARG A 37 14.88 3.42 4.24
CA ARG A 37 14.37 4.45 3.30
C ARG A 37 12.88 4.64 3.42
N ALA A 38 12.13 3.55 3.66
CA ALA A 38 10.70 3.65 3.94
C ALA A 38 10.47 4.46 5.21
N SER A 39 11.21 4.15 6.27
CA SER A 39 11.12 4.88 7.55
C SER A 39 11.45 6.36 7.38
N HIS A 40 12.51 6.66 6.64
CA HIS A 40 12.94 8.06 6.39
C HIS A 40 11.87 8.82 5.59
N ALA A 41 11.28 8.20 4.58
CA ALA A 41 10.23 8.85 3.80
C ALA A 41 9.01 9.17 4.67
N MET A 42 8.62 8.27 5.55
CA MET A 42 7.52 8.51 6.48
C MET A 42 7.84 9.65 7.45
N PHE A 43 9.05 9.67 7.99
CA PHE A 43 9.49 10.74 8.88
C PHE A 43 9.49 12.09 8.14
N THR A 44 9.99 12.13 6.91
CA THR A 44 10.00 13.36 6.13
C THR A 44 8.60 13.88 5.86
N ALA A 45 7.65 12.99 5.59
CA ALA A 45 6.27 13.38 5.28
C ALA A 45 5.46 13.76 6.52
N PHE A 46 5.59 13.00 7.61
CA PHE A 46 4.73 13.16 8.79
C PHE A 46 5.41 13.86 9.97
N GLY A 47 6.73 14.03 9.93
CA GLY A 47 7.46 14.62 11.05
C GLY A 47 7.33 13.78 12.31
N GLN A 48 6.99 14.41 13.44
CA GLN A 48 6.89 13.73 14.73
C GLN A 48 5.81 12.63 14.76
N GLY A 49 4.79 12.76 13.94
CA GLY A 49 3.69 11.78 13.88
C GLY A 49 3.95 10.58 12.98
N PHE A 50 5.18 10.34 12.56
CA PHE A 50 5.48 9.31 11.54
C PHE A 50 5.37 7.87 12.03
N ARG A 51 5.52 7.63 13.33
CA ARG A 51 5.63 6.27 13.87
C ARG A 51 4.37 5.45 13.66
N ARG A 52 3.20 6.06 13.92
CA ARG A 52 1.94 5.34 13.78
C ARG A 52 1.68 4.91 12.34
N PRO A 53 1.72 5.81 11.33
CA PRO A 53 1.60 5.39 9.95
C PRO A 53 2.63 4.34 9.53
N LEU A 54 3.88 4.48 9.97
CA LEU A 54 4.94 3.55 9.64
C LEU A 54 4.68 2.14 10.19
N VAL A 55 4.35 2.04 11.48
CA VAL A 55 4.10 0.74 12.12
C VAL A 55 2.88 0.06 11.49
N LEU A 56 1.83 0.83 11.22
CA LEU A 56 0.62 0.29 10.61
C LEU A 56 0.86 -0.15 9.15
N MET A 57 1.70 0.57 8.43
CA MET A 57 2.09 0.14 7.07
C MET A 57 2.87 -1.18 7.12
N ARG A 58 3.78 -1.34 8.08
CA ARG A 58 4.50 -2.59 8.30
C ARG A 58 3.53 -3.74 8.60
N THR A 59 2.55 -3.49 9.45
CA THR A 59 1.52 -4.47 9.78
C THR A 59 0.73 -4.88 8.53
N LEU A 60 0.33 -3.91 7.72
CA LEU A 60 -0.39 -4.19 6.48
C LEU A 60 0.46 -5.08 5.55
N MET A 61 1.72 -4.74 5.36
CA MET A 61 2.60 -5.53 4.48
C MET A 61 2.78 -6.96 5.00
N ALA A 62 2.93 -7.12 6.31
CA ALA A 62 3.03 -8.44 6.93
C ALA A 62 1.74 -9.26 6.73
N GLU A 63 0.58 -8.62 6.91
CA GLU A 63 -0.72 -9.27 6.70
C GLU A 63 -0.91 -9.68 5.24
N LEU A 64 -0.55 -8.82 4.30
CA LEU A 64 -0.62 -9.14 2.88
C LEU A 64 0.23 -10.37 2.55
N ALA A 65 1.47 -10.39 3.04
CA ALA A 65 2.39 -11.49 2.78
C ALA A 65 1.90 -12.82 3.37
N SER A 66 1.31 -12.79 4.56
CA SER A 66 0.87 -14.01 5.25
C SER A 66 -0.49 -14.51 4.76
N THR A 67 -1.33 -13.64 4.21
CA THR A 67 -2.71 -13.98 3.84
C THR A 67 -2.85 -14.35 2.37
N ALA A 68 -2.02 -13.78 1.49
CA ALA A 68 -2.14 -13.99 0.05
C ALA A 68 -1.96 -15.46 -0.32
N ALA A 69 -2.84 -15.95 -1.21
CA ALA A 69 -2.74 -17.32 -1.73
C ALA A 69 -1.58 -17.48 -2.72
N GLY A 70 -1.15 -16.37 -3.33
CA GLY A 70 -0.05 -16.36 -4.29
C GLY A 70 0.79 -15.11 -4.15
N THR A 71 1.71 -14.89 -5.08
CA THR A 71 2.60 -13.73 -5.06
C THR A 71 1.85 -12.47 -5.47
N ILE A 72 2.02 -11.40 -4.68
CA ILE A 72 1.54 -10.07 -5.04
C ILE A 72 2.66 -9.37 -5.80
N ALA A 73 2.40 -8.97 -7.04
CA ALA A 73 3.41 -8.34 -7.89
C ALA A 73 3.62 -6.88 -7.50
N ILE A 74 4.77 -6.59 -6.90
CA ILE A 74 5.18 -5.24 -6.50
C ILE A 74 6.38 -4.84 -7.35
N ALA A 75 6.31 -3.66 -7.97
CA ALA A 75 7.38 -3.16 -8.82
C ALA A 75 8.55 -2.60 -7.99
N PRO A 76 9.75 -2.45 -8.61
CA PRO A 76 10.87 -1.74 -7.95
C PRO A 76 10.50 -0.30 -7.62
N CYS A 77 11.14 0.29 -6.61
CA CYS A 77 10.77 1.60 -6.09
C CYS A 77 10.86 2.75 -7.11
N CYS A 78 11.70 2.61 -8.14
CA CYS A 78 11.88 3.65 -9.16
C CYS A 78 11.10 3.39 -10.45
N CYS A 79 10.24 2.37 -10.48
CA CYS A 79 9.43 2.08 -11.66
C CYS A 79 8.43 3.21 -11.90
N PRO A 80 8.35 3.77 -13.12
CA PRO A 80 7.48 4.91 -13.39
C PRO A 80 6.01 4.55 -13.56
N ARG A 81 5.66 3.27 -13.50
CA ARG A 81 4.29 2.81 -13.64
C ARG A 81 3.96 1.78 -12.55
N MET A 82 2.67 1.55 -12.34
CA MET A 82 2.19 0.62 -11.32
C MET A 82 1.80 -0.72 -11.90
N THR A 83 2.01 -1.77 -11.12
CA THR A 83 1.39 -3.07 -11.40
C THR A 83 -0.11 -2.98 -11.10
N PRO A 84 -0.93 -3.90 -11.68
CA PRO A 84 -2.34 -3.98 -11.30
C PRO A 84 -2.55 -4.18 -9.80
N ALA A 85 -1.72 -4.99 -9.14
CA ALA A 85 -1.82 -5.22 -7.70
C ALA A 85 -1.58 -3.94 -6.90
N GLU A 86 -0.58 -3.16 -7.29
CA GLU A 86 -0.30 -1.87 -6.62
C GLU A 86 -1.47 -0.92 -6.76
N GLN A 87 -2.05 -0.84 -7.95
CA GLN A 87 -3.21 0.02 -8.17
C GLN A 87 -4.40 -0.41 -7.32
N VAL A 88 -4.66 -1.70 -7.22
CA VAL A 88 -5.74 -2.23 -6.39
C VAL A 88 -5.49 -1.91 -4.91
N LEU A 89 -4.26 -2.09 -4.42
CA LEU A 89 -3.94 -1.76 -3.02
C LEU A 89 -4.20 -0.30 -2.70
N LEU A 90 -3.78 0.61 -3.58
CA LEU A 90 -4.03 2.04 -3.38
C LEU A 90 -5.52 2.36 -3.45
N ALA A 91 -6.27 1.71 -4.33
CA ALA A 91 -7.71 1.88 -4.41
C ALA A 91 -8.40 1.41 -3.13
N ILE A 92 -7.95 0.31 -2.53
CA ILE A 92 -8.46 -0.17 -1.25
C ILE A 92 -8.23 0.88 -0.16
N LEU A 93 -7.00 1.38 -0.06
CA LEU A 93 -6.66 2.39 0.96
C LEU A 93 -7.48 3.68 0.78
N ALA A 94 -7.75 4.07 -0.45
CA ALA A 94 -8.51 5.28 -0.74
C ALA A 94 -10.01 5.12 -0.43
N ARG A 95 -10.55 3.91 -0.55
CA ARG A 95 -12.00 3.67 -0.50
C ARG A 95 -12.50 2.99 0.76
N ILE A 96 -11.60 2.48 1.60
CA ILE A 96 -12.00 1.59 2.68
C ILE A 96 -12.99 2.20 3.67
N HIS A 97 -12.94 3.50 3.89
CA HIS A 97 -13.86 4.17 4.80
C HIS A 97 -15.20 4.53 4.13
N ASP A 98 -15.17 4.90 2.85
CA ASP A 98 -16.36 5.35 2.13
C ASP A 98 -17.12 4.19 1.48
N ALA A 99 -16.40 3.17 1.03
CA ALA A 99 -16.96 2.03 0.32
C ALA A 99 -16.33 0.73 0.84
N PRO A 100 -16.59 0.34 2.10
CA PRO A 100 -15.95 -0.83 2.69
C PRO A 100 -16.28 -2.14 1.97
N ASP A 101 -17.48 -2.28 1.43
CA ASP A 101 -17.84 -3.49 0.69
C ASP A 101 -17.03 -3.63 -0.60
N THR A 102 -16.81 -2.54 -1.30
CA THR A 102 -15.94 -2.52 -2.48
C THR A 102 -14.51 -2.87 -2.10
N ALA A 103 -14.00 -2.29 -1.02
CA ALA A 103 -12.66 -2.59 -0.53
C ALA A 103 -12.51 -4.07 -0.18
N GLN A 104 -13.53 -4.66 0.43
CA GLN A 104 -13.52 -6.09 0.77
C GLN A 104 -13.44 -6.97 -0.48
N LEU A 105 -14.25 -6.66 -1.50
CA LEU A 105 -14.22 -7.40 -2.75
C LEU A 105 -12.86 -7.28 -3.45
N LEU A 106 -12.30 -6.08 -3.49
CA LEU A 106 -10.99 -5.86 -4.09
C LEU A 106 -9.90 -6.62 -3.35
N MET A 107 -9.95 -6.63 -2.01
CA MET A 107 -8.96 -7.34 -1.20
C MET A 107 -9.07 -8.85 -1.39
N ALA A 108 -10.27 -9.40 -1.38
CA ALA A 108 -10.49 -10.82 -1.58
C ALA A 108 -9.99 -11.28 -2.96
N ASP A 109 -10.27 -10.50 -3.99
CA ASP A 109 -9.80 -10.79 -5.32
C ASP A 109 -8.28 -10.72 -5.42
N LEU A 110 -7.68 -9.68 -4.84
CA LEU A 110 -6.24 -9.48 -4.85
C LEU A 110 -5.50 -10.62 -4.16
N LEU A 111 -5.99 -11.03 -2.99
CA LEU A 111 -5.34 -12.07 -2.18
C LEU A 111 -5.70 -13.49 -2.60
N GLY A 112 -6.78 -13.65 -3.34
CA GLY A 112 -7.27 -14.96 -3.77
C GLY A 112 -7.85 -15.80 -2.61
N VAL A 113 -8.35 -15.13 -1.57
CA VAL A 113 -8.95 -15.79 -0.39
C VAL A 113 -10.25 -15.11 -0.01
N ARG A 114 -11.12 -15.83 0.71
CA ARG A 114 -12.42 -15.28 1.13
C ARG A 114 -12.32 -14.44 2.39
N ARG A 115 -11.50 -14.88 3.33
CA ARG A 115 -11.38 -14.23 4.64
C ARG A 115 -10.27 -13.20 4.61
N VAL A 116 -10.66 -11.95 4.61
CA VAL A 116 -9.74 -10.82 4.50
C VAL A 116 -9.92 -9.81 5.64
N GLU A 117 -10.64 -10.19 6.70
CA GLU A 117 -11.01 -9.27 7.78
C GLU A 117 -9.77 -8.64 8.44
N SER A 118 -8.76 -9.44 8.79
CA SER A 118 -7.56 -8.91 9.45
C SER A 118 -6.76 -8.01 8.51
N THR A 119 -6.67 -8.38 7.24
CA THR A 119 -5.96 -7.58 6.25
C THR A 119 -6.72 -6.28 5.96
N LEU A 120 -8.05 -6.32 5.89
CA LEU A 120 -8.87 -5.12 5.75
C LEU A 120 -8.73 -4.20 6.96
N MET A 121 -8.72 -4.75 8.17
CA MET A 121 -8.51 -3.94 9.38
C MET A 121 -7.15 -3.26 9.35
N ALA A 122 -6.12 -3.95 8.91
CA ALA A 122 -4.78 -3.37 8.76
C ALA A 122 -4.79 -2.24 7.73
N ALA A 123 -5.47 -2.43 6.60
CA ALA A 123 -5.60 -1.40 5.56
C ALA A 123 -6.38 -0.18 6.07
N ALA A 124 -7.47 -0.42 6.80
CA ALA A 124 -8.28 0.65 7.39
C ALA A 124 -7.45 1.45 8.39
N ALA A 125 -6.63 0.78 9.18
CA ALA A 125 -5.76 1.45 10.16
C ALA A 125 -4.71 2.33 9.47
N VAL A 126 -4.11 1.87 8.37
CA VAL A 126 -3.17 2.68 7.57
C VAL A 126 -3.87 3.93 7.04
N SER A 127 -5.02 3.75 6.41
CA SER A 127 -5.78 4.85 5.83
C SER A 127 -6.16 5.89 6.88
N ALA A 128 -6.63 5.42 8.05
CA ALA A 128 -6.98 6.30 9.17
C ALA A 128 -5.76 7.04 9.72
N ALA A 129 -4.62 6.36 9.85
CA ALA A 129 -3.40 6.99 10.36
C ALA A 129 -2.90 8.08 9.42
N PHE A 130 -2.93 7.85 8.12
CA PHE A 130 -2.55 8.86 7.14
C PHE A 130 -3.48 10.08 7.23
N ALA A 131 -4.78 9.84 7.30
CA ALA A 131 -5.77 10.92 7.41
C ALA A 131 -5.61 11.72 8.69
N ASP A 132 -5.38 11.03 9.81
CA ASP A 132 -5.21 11.67 11.12
C ASP A 132 -3.99 12.59 11.15
N GLU A 133 -2.96 12.29 10.36
CA GLU A 133 -1.77 13.12 10.23
C GLU A 133 -1.88 14.15 9.10
N GLY A 134 -3.08 14.37 8.58
CA GLY A 134 -3.33 15.38 7.57
C GLY A 134 -2.95 14.99 6.14
N ARG A 135 -2.72 13.71 5.87
CA ARG A 135 -2.34 13.21 4.55
C ARG A 135 -3.24 12.05 4.11
N PRO A 136 -4.55 12.29 3.94
CA PRO A 136 -5.43 11.20 3.49
C PRO A 136 -5.02 10.67 2.12
N ILE A 137 -5.19 9.37 1.95
CA ILE A 137 -4.88 8.69 0.68
C ILE A 137 -6.11 8.79 -0.23
N GLY A 138 -5.92 9.31 -1.40
CA GLY A 138 -6.98 9.42 -2.39
C GLY A 138 -7.58 10.80 -2.59
#